data_88ea08cf5366a97818c98e6fb56ac2a4
#
_entry.id   88ea08cf5366a97818c98e6fb56ac2a4
#
_cell.length_a   1.000
_cell.length_b   1.000
_cell.length_c   1.000
_cell.angle_alpha   90.00
_cell.angle_beta   90.00
_cell.angle_gamma   90.00
#
_symmetry.space_group_name_H-M   'P 1'
#
loop_
_entity.id
_entity.type
_entity.pdbx_description
1 polymer ?
#
loop_
_entity_poly.entity_id
_entity_poly.type
_entity_poly.pdbx_seq_one_letter_code
_entity_poly.pdbx_strand_id
1 'polypeptide(L)'
;MDYGCGAASGASASGGETGLNAPNAAFSAKTSAIHYRLASNRPTSLAAKESAMVQNILIVGSSGAIGAAFVTHYAEQGAHIHALSRAPQPLATDQVTNHQVDYDDEASLSAAIGQASLDAPLDRVIVATGLLHDDALLPEKSLRDLSADKFQRIFGANTIVPSVIAKHALPKLNRQAPSHFAALSARVGSVSDNRLGGWYAYRASKAALNMIIRTAAIETARRNPHAIVVGLHPGTVESRLSAPFRGNVEADKLFTPAFAAESMAGVLETLTPSQTGKCFAWDGQEVQP
;
A
#
# COMPACT_ATOMS: atom_id res chain seq x y z
N MET A 1 40.29 -21.01 14.76
CA MET A 1 41.02 -20.42 13.62
C MET A 1 41.08 -18.94 13.86
N ASP A 2 42.29 -18.51 14.27
CA ASP A 2 42.64 -17.13 14.59
C ASP A 2 42.71 -16.29 13.32
N TYR A 3 42.16 -15.08 13.37
CA TYR A 3 42.65 -13.99 12.51
C TYR A 3 42.95 -12.75 13.35
N GLY A 4 44.22 -12.43 13.33
CA GLY A 4 44.88 -11.45 14.14
C GLY A 4 44.57 -10.00 13.78
N CYS A 5 44.74 -9.21 14.80
CA CYS A 5 44.81 -7.78 14.88
C CYS A 5 46.06 -7.24 14.17
N GLY A 6 45.89 -6.21 13.34
CA GLY A 6 47.00 -5.45 12.77
C GLY A 6 46.77 -3.97 12.92
N ALA A 7 47.39 -3.38 13.93
CA ALA A 7 47.50 -1.92 14.12
C ALA A 7 48.69 -1.36 13.32
N ALA A 8 48.51 -0.23 12.67
CA ALA A 8 49.63 0.61 12.23
C ALA A 8 49.31 2.09 12.47
N SER A 9 50.24 2.67 13.18
CA SER A 9 50.35 4.03 13.70
C SER A 9 50.85 5.04 12.66
N GLY A 10 50.38 6.28 12.77
CA GLY A 10 51.19 7.48 12.83
C GLY A 10 51.62 8.16 11.54
N ALA A 11 51.20 9.41 11.37
CA ALA A 11 52.14 10.54 11.26
C ALA A 11 51.36 11.87 11.09
N SER A 12 51.73 12.79 11.92
CA SER A 12 51.38 14.22 11.92
C SER A 12 52.20 14.99 10.88
N ALA A 13 51.59 16.00 10.25
CA ALA A 13 52.34 17.19 9.81
C ALA A 13 51.45 18.42 9.69
N SER A 14 51.91 19.44 10.22
CA SER A 14 51.51 20.82 10.46
C SER A 14 51.38 21.70 9.21
N GLY A 15 50.55 22.71 9.32
CA GLY A 15 50.91 24.09 8.96
C GLY A 15 50.32 24.68 7.68
N GLY A 16 49.65 25.80 7.80
CA GLY A 16 49.48 26.74 6.71
C GLY A 16 48.18 27.52 6.71
N GLU A 17 48.09 28.59 7.54
CA GLU A 17 47.12 29.68 7.38
C GLU A 17 47.38 30.46 6.10
N THR A 18 46.36 30.75 5.31
CA THR A 18 46.24 32.05 4.64
C THR A 18 44.74 32.31 4.36
N GLY A 19 44.26 33.40 4.91
CA GLY A 19 42.92 33.91 4.64
C GLY A 19 42.77 34.49 3.24
N LEU A 20 41.55 34.64 2.81
CA LEU A 20 41.04 35.78 2.07
C LEU A 20 39.50 35.59 1.75
N ASN A 21 38.76 36.54 2.33
CA ASN A 21 37.55 37.18 1.81
C ASN A 21 36.44 36.36 1.15
N ALA A 22 35.32 36.41 1.86
CA ALA A 22 33.94 36.23 1.28
C ALA A 22 33.59 37.40 0.33
N PRO A 23 32.68 37.18 -0.60
CA PRO A 23 31.56 38.08 -0.65
C PRO A 23 30.20 37.36 -0.53
N ASN A 24 29.34 37.95 0.28
CA ASN A 24 27.92 37.76 0.37
C ASN A 24 27.27 37.68 -1.02
N ALA A 25 26.66 36.54 -1.32
CA ALA A 25 25.61 36.49 -2.36
C ALA A 25 24.36 36.00 -1.70
N ALA A 26 23.43 36.93 -1.46
CA ALA A 26 22.07 36.69 -1.06
C ALA A 26 21.37 35.86 -2.15
N PHE A 27 21.14 34.58 -1.88
CA PHE A 27 20.27 33.76 -2.73
C PHE A 27 18.82 33.99 -2.28
N SER A 28 18.14 34.87 -3.05
CA SER A 28 16.69 35.04 -2.99
C SER A 28 16.02 33.74 -3.42
N ALA A 29 15.46 33.03 -2.45
CA ALA A 29 14.58 31.88 -2.71
C ALA A 29 13.28 32.38 -3.37
N LYS A 30 13.20 32.31 -4.69
CA LYS A 30 11.93 32.39 -5.40
C LYS A 30 11.21 31.08 -5.21
N THR A 31 10.29 31.05 -4.26
CA THR A 31 9.29 29.99 -4.09
C THR A 31 8.38 30.00 -5.32
N SER A 32 8.69 29.15 -6.28
CA SER A 32 7.81 28.89 -7.42
C SER A 32 6.76 27.88 -6.97
N ALA A 33 5.60 28.39 -6.55
CA ALA A 33 4.42 27.56 -6.32
C ALA A 33 3.98 26.99 -7.68
N ILE A 34 4.34 25.74 -7.93
CA ILE A 34 3.81 24.99 -9.07
C ILE A 34 2.38 24.62 -8.70
N HIS A 35 1.44 25.44 -9.13
CA HIS A 35 0.03 25.07 -9.19
C HIS A 35 -0.13 23.98 -10.24
N TYR A 36 -0.21 22.72 -9.81
CA TYR A 36 -0.72 21.64 -10.64
C TYR A 36 -2.20 21.90 -10.86
N ARG A 37 -2.52 22.58 -11.96
CA ARG A 37 -3.87 22.54 -12.54
C ARG A 37 -4.07 21.13 -13.06
N LEU A 38 -4.78 20.31 -12.30
CA LEU A 38 -5.44 19.11 -12.82
C LEU A 38 -6.39 19.59 -13.92
N ALA A 39 -5.96 19.46 -15.16
CA ALA A 39 -6.86 19.59 -16.29
C ALA A 39 -7.88 18.46 -16.18
N SER A 40 -9.09 18.79 -15.76
CA SER A 40 -10.23 17.86 -15.79
C SER A 40 -10.57 17.58 -17.28
N ASN A 41 -9.90 16.62 -17.87
CA ASN A 41 -10.31 16.02 -19.13
C ASN A 41 -11.51 15.10 -18.84
N ARG A 42 -12.65 15.69 -18.52
CA ARG A 42 -13.93 14.98 -18.59
C ARG A 42 -14.30 14.87 -20.07
N PRO A 43 -14.47 13.67 -20.61
CA PRO A 43 -15.01 13.53 -21.96
C PRO A 43 -16.44 14.07 -21.96
N THR A 44 -16.68 15.16 -22.68
CA THR A 44 -17.98 15.86 -22.82
C THR A 44 -18.88 15.24 -23.90
N SER A 45 -18.78 13.94 -24.15
CA SER A 45 -19.64 13.25 -25.11
C SER A 45 -20.41 12.13 -24.42
N LEU A 46 -21.73 12.24 -24.37
CA LEU A 46 -22.61 11.17 -23.93
C LEU A 46 -22.38 9.84 -24.71
N ALA A 47 -21.93 9.92 -25.96
CA ALA A 47 -21.61 8.76 -26.79
C ALA A 47 -20.35 7.99 -26.35
N ALA A 48 -19.45 8.60 -25.58
CA ALA A 48 -18.28 7.93 -25.02
C ALA A 48 -18.58 7.16 -23.71
N LYS A 49 -19.76 7.36 -23.13
CA LYS A 49 -20.23 6.65 -21.92
C LYS A 49 -20.88 5.29 -22.21
N GLU A 50 -21.24 5.00 -23.43
CA GLU A 50 -22.01 3.78 -23.78
C GLU A 50 -21.19 2.51 -24.00
N SER A 51 -19.86 2.54 -23.86
CA SER A 51 -19.01 1.36 -24.06
C SER A 51 -17.94 1.13 -23.00
N ALA A 52 -17.94 1.84 -21.90
CA ALA A 52 -17.07 1.48 -20.78
C ALA A 52 -17.68 0.26 -20.08
N MET A 53 -17.10 -0.94 -20.27
CA MET A 53 -17.48 -2.12 -19.48
C MET A 53 -17.40 -1.77 -17.99
N VAL A 54 -18.47 -2.07 -17.25
CA VAL A 54 -18.53 -1.86 -15.80
C VAL A 54 -17.40 -2.68 -15.16
N GLN A 55 -16.53 -2.03 -14.43
CA GLN A 55 -15.42 -2.73 -13.75
C GLN A 55 -15.96 -3.63 -12.64
N ASN A 56 -15.37 -4.82 -12.52
CA ASN A 56 -15.62 -5.78 -11.44
C ASN A 56 -14.48 -5.71 -10.41
N ILE A 57 -14.76 -5.17 -9.23
CA ILE A 57 -13.75 -4.81 -8.23
C ILE A 57 -13.99 -5.56 -6.91
N LEU A 58 -12.93 -6.19 -6.41
CA LEU A 58 -12.92 -6.85 -5.10
C LEU A 58 -12.16 -5.97 -4.09
N ILE A 59 -12.82 -5.61 -2.98
CA ILE A 59 -12.21 -4.84 -1.88
C ILE A 59 -12.26 -5.67 -0.60
N VAL A 60 -11.09 -6.05 -0.09
CA VAL A 60 -10.95 -6.83 1.13
C VAL A 60 -10.53 -5.91 2.29
N GLY A 61 -11.20 -6.02 3.41
CA GLY A 61 -11.07 -5.07 4.52
C GLY A 61 -12.00 -3.86 4.37
N SER A 62 -13.12 -4.03 3.69
CA SER A 62 -14.09 -2.99 3.32
C SER A 62 -14.72 -2.26 4.51
N SER A 63 -14.71 -2.83 5.71
CA SER A 63 -15.18 -2.16 6.95
C SER A 63 -14.12 -1.25 7.61
N GLY A 64 -12.86 -1.30 7.14
CA GLY A 64 -11.79 -0.41 7.58
C GLY A 64 -11.89 0.97 6.92
N ALA A 65 -11.27 1.99 7.52
CA ALA A 65 -11.37 3.38 7.03
C ALA A 65 -10.98 3.51 5.54
N ILE A 66 -9.83 2.97 5.14
CA ILE A 66 -9.35 3.05 3.74
C ILE A 66 -10.18 2.12 2.84
N GLY A 67 -10.50 0.91 3.29
CA GLY A 67 -11.31 -0.03 2.52
C GLY A 67 -12.71 0.51 2.22
N ALA A 68 -13.37 1.11 3.20
CA ALA A 68 -14.68 1.76 3.02
C ALA A 68 -14.58 2.95 2.04
N ALA A 69 -13.51 3.73 2.13
CA ALA A 69 -13.28 4.84 1.20
C ALA A 69 -13.07 4.36 -0.25
N PHE A 70 -12.37 3.25 -0.47
CA PHE A 70 -12.28 2.64 -1.80
C PHE A 70 -13.64 2.15 -2.31
N VAL A 71 -14.46 1.53 -1.44
CA VAL A 71 -15.82 1.11 -1.82
C VAL A 71 -16.63 2.31 -2.30
N THR A 72 -16.64 3.41 -1.54
CA THR A 72 -17.34 4.64 -1.92
C THR A 72 -16.81 5.20 -3.24
N HIS A 73 -15.48 5.33 -3.36
CA HIS A 73 -14.82 5.90 -4.53
C HIS A 73 -15.19 5.17 -5.83
N TYR A 74 -15.14 3.85 -5.84
CA TYR A 74 -15.46 3.06 -7.04
C TYR A 74 -16.95 2.91 -7.29
N ALA A 75 -17.80 2.91 -6.25
CA ALA A 75 -19.25 2.93 -6.40
C ALA A 75 -19.72 4.22 -7.10
N GLU A 76 -19.15 5.37 -6.73
CA GLU A 76 -19.43 6.65 -7.39
C GLU A 76 -19.01 6.67 -8.86
N GLN A 77 -18.06 5.82 -9.27
CA GLN A 77 -17.65 5.65 -10.66
C GLN A 77 -18.50 4.64 -11.43
N GLY A 78 -19.46 3.98 -10.76
CA GLY A 78 -20.35 3.00 -11.37
C GLY A 78 -19.76 1.59 -11.49
N ALA A 79 -18.70 1.28 -10.76
CA ALA A 79 -18.14 -0.07 -10.72
C ALA A 79 -19.04 -1.04 -9.94
N HIS A 80 -19.00 -2.33 -10.30
CA HIS A 80 -19.56 -3.40 -9.49
C HIS A 80 -18.54 -3.84 -8.43
N ILE A 81 -18.92 -3.79 -7.16
CA ILE A 81 -18.00 -3.96 -6.05
C ILE A 81 -18.39 -5.16 -5.20
N HIS A 82 -17.45 -6.05 -4.97
CA HIS A 82 -17.51 -7.09 -3.96
C HIS A 82 -16.73 -6.66 -2.72
N ALA A 83 -17.45 -6.35 -1.64
CA ALA A 83 -16.90 -5.80 -0.41
C ALA A 83 -16.77 -6.92 0.65
N LEU A 84 -15.54 -7.36 0.95
CA LEU A 84 -15.25 -8.43 1.89
C LEU A 84 -14.82 -7.87 3.25
N SER A 85 -15.48 -8.30 4.31
CA SER A 85 -15.06 -7.98 5.68
C SER A 85 -15.64 -8.96 6.71
N ARG A 86 -15.07 -8.96 7.93
CA ARG A 86 -15.58 -9.74 9.08
C ARG A 86 -16.95 -9.24 9.55
N ALA A 87 -17.20 -7.95 9.44
CA ALA A 87 -18.46 -7.30 9.80
C ALA A 87 -18.83 -6.32 8.67
N PRO A 88 -19.53 -6.81 7.64
CA PRO A 88 -19.95 -5.98 6.52
C PRO A 88 -20.79 -4.78 6.99
N GLN A 89 -20.47 -3.61 6.45
CA GLN A 89 -21.31 -2.43 6.60
C GLN A 89 -22.21 -2.38 5.35
N PRO A 90 -23.53 -2.46 5.50
CA PRO A 90 -24.42 -2.33 4.35
C PRO A 90 -24.25 -0.94 3.74
N LEU A 91 -23.75 -0.88 2.51
CA LEU A 91 -23.86 0.32 1.70
C LEU A 91 -25.12 0.17 0.86
N ALA A 92 -25.98 1.17 0.94
CA ALA A 92 -27.31 1.15 0.30
C ALA A 92 -27.20 1.48 -1.20
N THR A 93 -26.39 0.71 -1.95
CA THR A 93 -26.30 0.86 -3.40
C THR A 93 -26.37 -0.53 -4.06
N ASP A 94 -27.09 -0.64 -5.16
CA ASP A 94 -27.22 -1.89 -5.94
C ASP A 94 -25.90 -2.37 -6.55
N GLN A 95 -24.87 -1.53 -6.51
CA GLN A 95 -23.55 -1.81 -7.07
C GLN A 95 -22.62 -2.52 -6.10
N VAL A 96 -22.97 -2.64 -4.80
CA VAL A 96 -22.10 -3.21 -3.77
C VAL A 96 -22.68 -4.50 -3.22
N THR A 97 -22.02 -5.61 -3.51
CA THR A 97 -22.30 -6.91 -2.90
C THR A 97 -21.39 -7.13 -1.69
N ASN A 98 -22.00 -7.24 -0.51
CA ASN A 98 -21.28 -7.49 0.72
C ASN A 98 -21.08 -8.98 0.97
N HIS A 99 -19.84 -9.37 1.33
CA HIS A 99 -19.49 -10.72 1.72
C HIS A 99 -18.92 -10.71 3.14
N GLN A 100 -19.55 -11.44 4.04
CA GLN A 100 -18.97 -11.71 5.34
C GLN A 100 -17.96 -12.84 5.21
N VAL A 101 -16.74 -12.60 5.72
CA VAL A 101 -15.63 -13.57 5.66
C VAL A 101 -14.95 -13.70 7.00
N ASP A 102 -14.41 -14.88 7.25
CA ASP A 102 -13.43 -15.11 8.30
C ASP A 102 -12.04 -15.09 7.65
N TYR A 103 -11.16 -14.19 8.12
CA TYR A 103 -9.80 -14.09 7.58
C TYR A 103 -8.88 -15.22 8.02
N ASP A 104 -9.23 -15.94 9.06
CA ASP A 104 -8.50 -17.09 9.58
C ASP A 104 -8.97 -18.40 8.93
N ASP A 105 -10.06 -18.36 8.14
CA ASP A 105 -10.57 -19.48 7.36
C ASP A 105 -10.34 -19.26 5.86
N GLU A 106 -9.39 -20.00 5.30
CA GLU A 106 -9.07 -19.96 3.87
C GLU A 106 -10.26 -20.38 3.00
N ALA A 107 -11.11 -21.31 3.46
CA ALA A 107 -12.27 -21.75 2.70
C ALA A 107 -13.31 -20.62 2.57
N SER A 108 -13.52 -19.85 3.64
CA SER A 108 -14.37 -18.65 3.64
C SER A 108 -13.87 -17.61 2.61
N LEU A 109 -12.57 -17.34 2.60
CA LEU A 109 -11.95 -16.41 1.63
C LEU A 109 -12.09 -16.91 0.19
N SER A 110 -11.77 -18.20 -0.04
CA SER A 110 -11.87 -18.83 -1.37
C SER A 110 -13.28 -18.77 -1.93
N ALA A 111 -14.29 -19.08 -1.10
CA ALA A 111 -15.69 -19.04 -1.50
C ALA A 111 -16.14 -17.63 -1.90
N ALA A 112 -15.84 -16.62 -1.07
CA ALA A 112 -16.20 -15.23 -1.34
C ALA A 112 -15.52 -14.68 -2.62
N ILE A 113 -14.22 -14.97 -2.83
CA ILE A 113 -13.50 -14.58 -4.04
C ILE A 113 -14.05 -15.33 -5.28
N GLY A 114 -14.44 -16.59 -5.11
CA GLY A 114 -15.09 -17.37 -6.15
C GLY A 114 -16.40 -16.74 -6.60
N GLN A 115 -17.25 -16.33 -5.65
CA GLN A 115 -18.49 -15.62 -5.92
C GLN A 115 -18.24 -14.28 -6.62
N ALA A 116 -17.27 -13.51 -6.16
CA ALA A 116 -16.92 -12.21 -6.74
C ALA A 116 -16.43 -12.29 -8.20
N SER A 117 -15.97 -13.45 -8.63
CA SER A 117 -15.46 -13.69 -9.99
C SER A 117 -16.33 -14.63 -10.83
N LEU A 118 -17.58 -14.91 -10.38
CA LEU A 118 -18.44 -15.89 -11.03
C LEU A 118 -18.93 -15.41 -12.40
N ASP A 119 -19.44 -14.18 -12.45
CA ASP A 119 -20.08 -13.61 -13.64
C ASP A 119 -19.09 -12.85 -14.54
N ALA A 120 -18.04 -12.32 -13.97
CA ALA A 120 -17.00 -11.56 -14.68
C ALA A 120 -15.63 -11.72 -14.02
N PRO A 121 -14.52 -11.67 -14.78
CA PRO A 121 -13.19 -11.62 -14.20
C PRO A 121 -13.01 -10.35 -13.35
N LEU A 122 -12.08 -10.40 -12.40
CA LEU A 122 -11.77 -9.25 -11.55
C LEU A 122 -10.85 -8.28 -12.31
N ASP A 123 -11.29 -7.05 -12.47
CA ASP A 123 -10.45 -5.99 -13.04
C ASP A 123 -9.51 -5.41 -11.99
N ARG A 124 -9.96 -5.42 -10.71
CA ARG A 124 -9.20 -4.86 -9.62
C ARG A 124 -9.46 -5.61 -8.31
N VAL A 125 -8.39 -5.87 -7.59
CA VAL A 125 -8.42 -6.44 -6.24
C VAL A 125 -7.63 -5.51 -5.33
N ILE A 126 -8.26 -5.02 -4.26
CA ILE A 126 -7.62 -4.16 -3.26
C ILE A 126 -7.70 -4.83 -1.90
N VAL A 127 -6.54 -5.14 -1.32
CA VAL A 127 -6.44 -5.71 0.02
C VAL A 127 -6.07 -4.62 1.00
N ALA A 128 -7.09 -4.13 1.73
CA ALA A 128 -6.98 -3.05 2.69
C ALA A 128 -6.95 -3.53 4.15
N THR A 129 -6.61 -4.81 4.37
CA THR A 129 -6.42 -5.36 5.72
C THR A 129 -5.09 -4.90 6.32
N GLY A 130 -5.06 -4.77 7.66
CA GLY A 130 -3.82 -4.47 8.38
C GLY A 130 -4.03 -4.34 9.87
N LEU A 131 -2.99 -4.70 10.62
CA LEU A 131 -2.91 -4.59 12.07
C LEU A 131 -1.56 -4.00 12.47
N LEU A 132 -1.57 -2.98 13.31
CA LEU A 132 -0.39 -2.38 13.94
C LEU A 132 -0.49 -2.50 15.47
N HIS A 133 -1.69 -2.28 16.00
CA HIS A 133 -2.00 -2.35 17.41
C HIS A 133 -3.48 -2.67 17.62
N ASP A 134 -3.80 -3.15 18.81
CA ASP A 134 -5.14 -3.21 19.39
C ASP A 134 -5.03 -3.05 20.92
N ASP A 135 -6.11 -3.33 21.65
CA ASP A 135 -6.17 -3.14 23.11
C ASP A 135 -5.13 -3.98 23.86
N ALA A 136 -4.70 -5.13 23.31
CA ALA A 136 -3.75 -6.06 23.90
C ALA A 136 -2.36 -6.04 23.24
N LEU A 137 -2.20 -5.33 22.11
CA LEU A 137 -1.00 -5.34 21.31
C LEU A 137 -0.54 -3.92 21.01
N LEU A 138 0.64 -3.56 21.51
CA LEU A 138 1.33 -2.31 21.18
C LEU A 138 2.59 -2.59 20.37
N PRO A 139 2.95 -1.72 19.40
CA PRO A 139 4.19 -1.85 18.64
C PRO A 139 5.42 -1.81 19.55
N GLU A 140 6.40 -2.62 19.23
CA GLU A 140 7.64 -2.77 19.98
C GLU A 140 8.52 -1.51 19.83
N LYS A 141 9.04 -1.00 20.94
CA LYS A 141 10.00 0.11 20.97
C LYS A 141 11.44 -0.40 21.03
N SER A 142 11.65 -1.60 21.56
CA SER A 142 12.97 -2.18 21.76
C SER A 142 12.94 -3.71 21.61
N LEU A 143 14.13 -4.35 21.52
CA LEU A 143 14.26 -5.81 21.48
C LEU A 143 13.60 -6.51 22.68
N ARG A 144 13.52 -5.86 23.84
CA ARG A 144 12.90 -6.41 25.05
C ARG A 144 11.38 -6.62 24.92
N ASP A 145 10.76 -5.89 23.99
CA ASP A 145 9.31 -5.91 23.80
C ASP A 145 8.87 -7.02 22.81
N LEU A 146 9.82 -7.74 22.22
CA LEU A 146 9.52 -8.80 21.26
C LEU A 146 8.78 -9.96 21.92
N SER A 147 7.80 -10.49 21.24
CA SER A 147 7.14 -11.72 21.61
C SER A 147 6.67 -12.50 20.39
N ALA A 148 6.70 -13.83 20.48
CA ALA A 148 6.23 -14.71 19.41
C ALA A 148 4.77 -14.44 19.06
N ASP A 149 3.91 -14.25 20.07
CA ASP A 149 2.48 -13.99 19.88
C ASP A 149 2.23 -12.69 19.10
N LYS A 150 2.98 -11.62 19.40
CA LYS A 150 2.88 -10.37 18.64
C LYS A 150 3.24 -10.59 17.18
N PHE A 151 4.35 -11.28 16.91
CA PHE A 151 4.76 -11.60 15.55
C PHE A 151 3.70 -12.42 14.83
N GLN A 152 3.17 -13.49 15.44
CA GLN A 152 2.14 -14.33 14.83
C GLN A 152 0.90 -13.51 14.45
N ARG A 153 0.40 -12.67 15.36
CA ARG A 153 -0.79 -11.83 15.11
C ARG A 153 -0.54 -10.81 14.01
N ILE A 154 0.59 -10.09 14.06
CA ILE A 154 0.92 -9.06 13.07
C ILE A 154 1.18 -9.68 11.70
N PHE A 155 1.93 -10.78 11.62
CA PHE A 155 2.18 -11.49 10.36
C PHE A 155 0.90 -12.14 9.83
N GLY A 156 0.06 -12.68 10.68
CA GLY A 156 -1.27 -13.19 10.31
C GLY A 156 -2.04 -12.15 9.49
N ALA A 157 -2.28 -10.99 10.07
CA ALA A 157 -3.08 -9.93 9.45
C ALA A 157 -2.39 -9.25 8.26
N ASN A 158 -1.07 -8.99 8.34
CA ASN A 158 -0.37 -8.13 7.39
C ASN A 158 0.32 -8.89 6.24
N THR A 159 0.58 -10.18 6.41
CA THR A 159 1.35 -10.97 5.44
C THR A 159 0.55 -12.21 5.00
N ILE A 160 0.10 -13.04 5.94
CA ILE A 160 -0.55 -14.32 5.62
C ILE A 160 -1.89 -14.08 4.95
N VAL A 161 -2.78 -13.28 5.53
CA VAL A 161 -4.10 -12.97 4.96
C VAL A 161 -3.98 -12.40 3.54
N PRO A 162 -3.19 -11.34 3.27
CA PRO A 162 -2.99 -10.87 1.90
C PRO A 162 -2.44 -11.92 0.94
N SER A 163 -1.56 -12.82 1.42
CA SER A 163 -0.99 -13.89 0.60
C SER A 163 -2.03 -14.95 0.21
N VAL A 164 -2.90 -15.34 1.14
CA VAL A 164 -4.02 -16.26 0.88
C VAL A 164 -5.01 -15.63 -0.10
N ILE A 165 -5.31 -14.34 0.08
CA ILE A 165 -6.17 -13.61 -0.87
C ILE A 165 -5.51 -13.60 -2.26
N ALA A 166 -4.20 -13.32 -2.36
CA ALA A 166 -3.49 -13.34 -3.63
C ALA A 166 -3.57 -14.72 -4.32
N LYS A 167 -3.41 -15.82 -3.55
CA LYS A 167 -3.54 -17.19 -4.04
C LYS A 167 -4.87 -17.43 -4.78
N HIS A 168 -5.98 -16.93 -4.24
CA HIS A 168 -7.31 -17.15 -4.80
C HIS A 168 -7.73 -16.09 -5.82
N ALA A 169 -7.27 -14.85 -5.68
CA ALA A 169 -7.70 -13.73 -6.52
C ALA A 169 -6.85 -13.54 -7.80
N LEU A 170 -5.53 -13.75 -7.75
CA LEU A 170 -4.66 -13.56 -8.92
C LEU A 170 -5.06 -14.41 -10.13
N PRO A 171 -5.46 -15.69 -9.99
CA PRO A 171 -5.94 -16.49 -11.12
C PRO A 171 -7.24 -15.97 -11.74
N LYS A 172 -8.00 -15.14 -11.02
CA LYS A 172 -9.31 -14.58 -11.40
C LYS A 172 -9.23 -13.20 -12.04
N LEU A 173 -8.03 -12.62 -12.08
CA LEU A 173 -7.82 -11.32 -12.72
C LEU A 173 -8.13 -11.38 -14.21
N ASN A 174 -8.67 -10.27 -14.72
CA ASN A 174 -8.90 -10.08 -16.16
C ASN A 174 -7.58 -10.25 -16.92
N ARG A 175 -7.64 -11.04 -18.02
CA ARG A 175 -6.47 -11.34 -18.87
C ARG A 175 -6.50 -10.63 -20.21
N GLN A 176 -7.58 -9.93 -20.52
CA GLN A 176 -7.78 -9.26 -21.81
C GLN A 176 -7.51 -7.76 -21.73
N ALA A 177 -7.44 -7.21 -20.53
CA ALA A 177 -7.18 -5.81 -20.24
C ALA A 177 -6.25 -5.67 -19.03
N PRO A 178 -5.63 -4.50 -18.80
CA PRO A 178 -4.90 -4.21 -17.57
C PRO A 178 -5.76 -4.51 -16.35
N SER A 179 -5.24 -5.30 -15.44
CA SER A 179 -5.91 -5.69 -14.20
C SER A 179 -4.96 -5.57 -13.01
N HIS A 180 -5.50 -5.24 -11.84
CA HIS A 180 -4.68 -4.87 -10.71
C HIS A 180 -4.94 -5.75 -9.50
N PHE A 181 -3.86 -6.18 -8.85
CA PHE A 181 -3.88 -6.65 -7.47
C PHE A 181 -3.02 -5.70 -6.63
N ALA A 182 -3.64 -5.00 -5.69
CA ALA A 182 -2.98 -4.06 -4.82
C ALA A 182 -3.18 -4.43 -3.35
N ALA A 183 -2.10 -4.52 -2.57
CA ALA A 183 -2.19 -4.72 -1.13
C ALA A 183 -1.63 -3.51 -0.39
N LEU A 184 -2.33 -3.05 0.67
CA LEU A 184 -1.83 -1.95 1.49
C LEU A 184 -0.56 -2.38 2.23
N SER A 185 0.55 -1.84 1.79
CA SER A 185 1.85 -1.91 2.45
C SER A 185 2.14 -0.62 3.22
N ALA A 186 3.39 -0.39 3.56
CA ALA A 186 3.80 0.82 4.25
C ALA A 186 5.28 1.11 3.97
N ARG A 187 5.65 2.40 3.95
CA ARG A 187 7.06 2.83 3.82
C ARG A 187 7.95 2.20 4.90
N VAL A 188 7.42 1.96 6.09
CA VAL A 188 8.17 1.30 7.18
C VAL A 188 8.55 -0.16 6.88
N GLY A 189 7.99 -0.77 5.83
CA GLY A 189 8.40 -2.07 5.30
C GLY A 189 9.67 -2.02 4.43
N SER A 190 10.16 -0.85 4.08
CA SER A 190 11.44 -0.66 3.41
C SER A 190 12.60 -0.97 4.36
N VAL A 191 13.49 -1.86 3.97
CA VAL A 191 14.70 -2.20 4.73
C VAL A 191 15.73 -1.09 4.59
N SER A 192 15.89 -0.58 3.36
CA SER A 192 16.88 0.46 3.05
C SER A 192 16.53 1.83 3.64
N ASP A 193 15.25 2.15 3.83
CA ASP A 193 14.76 3.43 4.39
C ASP A 193 14.59 3.38 5.92
N ASN A 194 14.91 2.27 6.58
CA ASN A 194 14.76 2.13 8.03
C ASN A 194 15.87 2.87 8.79
N ARG A 195 15.57 4.10 9.25
CA ARG A 195 16.45 4.93 10.07
C ARG A 195 16.01 5.02 11.53
N LEU A 196 14.73 4.77 11.81
CA LEU A 196 14.14 5.01 13.13
C LEU A 196 14.13 3.76 14.02
N GLY A 197 14.17 2.56 13.44
CA GLY A 197 14.00 1.32 14.20
C GLY A 197 12.61 1.20 14.86
N GLY A 198 12.50 0.35 15.87
CA GLY A 198 11.22 0.05 16.53
C GLY A 198 10.21 -0.66 15.61
N TRP A 199 9.02 -0.98 16.15
CA TRP A 199 7.91 -1.61 15.42
C TRP A 199 8.32 -2.87 14.67
N TYR A 200 9.10 -3.71 15.32
CA TYR A 200 9.80 -4.85 14.70
C TYR A 200 8.85 -5.76 13.93
N ALA A 201 7.80 -6.26 14.58
CA ALA A 201 6.84 -7.17 13.93
C ALA A 201 6.13 -6.47 12.77
N TYR A 202 5.74 -5.20 12.92
CA TYR A 202 5.04 -4.47 11.87
C TYR A 202 5.94 -4.22 10.65
N ARG A 203 7.16 -3.70 10.86
CA ARG A 203 8.13 -3.49 9.77
C ARG A 203 8.44 -4.79 9.06
N ALA A 204 8.78 -5.84 9.81
CA ALA A 204 9.09 -7.14 9.25
C ALA A 204 7.91 -7.73 8.46
N SER A 205 6.66 -7.59 8.96
CA SER A 205 5.47 -8.07 8.24
C SER A 205 5.23 -7.33 6.92
N LYS A 206 5.49 -6.01 6.87
CA LYS A 206 5.32 -5.24 5.63
C LYS A 206 6.47 -5.47 4.64
N ALA A 207 7.70 -5.71 5.11
CA ALA A 207 8.81 -6.17 4.27
C ALA A 207 8.50 -7.56 3.67
N ALA A 208 8.00 -8.49 4.48
CA ALA A 208 7.57 -9.80 4.03
C ALA A 208 6.44 -9.71 2.98
N LEU A 209 5.43 -8.84 3.21
CA LEU A 209 4.39 -8.58 2.24
C LEU A 209 4.96 -8.06 0.91
N ASN A 210 5.91 -7.13 0.93
CA ASN A 210 6.55 -6.61 -0.27
C ASN A 210 7.29 -7.73 -1.04
N MET A 211 7.95 -8.65 -0.34
CA MET A 211 8.58 -9.83 -0.96
C MET A 211 7.53 -10.76 -1.59
N ILE A 212 6.40 -11.02 -0.92
CA ILE A 212 5.29 -11.82 -1.48
C ILE A 212 4.73 -11.16 -2.73
N ILE A 213 4.48 -9.85 -2.71
CA ILE A 213 4.00 -9.08 -3.87
C ILE A 213 4.98 -9.24 -5.04
N ARG A 214 6.28 -9.08 -4.80
CA ARG A 214 7.31 -9.24 -5.83
C ARG A 214 7.32 -10.64 -6.42
N THR A 215 7.25 -11.66 -5.60
CA THR A 215 7.25 -13.07 -6.02
C THR A 215 5.98 -13.40 -6.80
N ALA A 216 4.82 -13.00 -6.31
CA ALA A 216 3.53 -13.20 -6.96
C ALA A 216 3.44 -12.48 -8.32
N ALA A 217 4.01 -11.27 -8.42
CA ALA A 217 4.10 -10.53 -9.68
C ALA A 217 4.89 -11.29 -10.75
N ILE A 218 6.06 -11.84 -10.38
CA ILE A 218 6.91 -12.64 -11.30
C ILE A 218 6.17 -13.90 -11.78
N GLU A 219 5.47 -14.57 -10.86
CA GLU A 219 4.70 -15.77 -11.22
C GLU A 219 3.51 -15.42 -12.12
N THR A 220 2.73 -14.40 -11.74
CA THR A 220 1.51 -14.00 -12.44
C THR A 220 1.82 -13.53 -13.86
N ALA A 221 2.89 -12.76 -14.07
CA ALA A 221 3.30 -12.25 -15.39
C ALA A 221 3.54 -13.35 -16.44
N ARG A 222 3.87 -14.58 -16.01
CA ARG A 222 4.04 -15.72 -16.93
C ARG A 222 2.73 -16.20 -17.57
N ARG A 223 1.58 -15.91 -16.92
CA ARG A 223 0.25 -16.39 -17.33
C ARG A 223 -0.71 -15.27 -17.66
N ASN A 224 -0.49 -14.08 -17.10
CA ASN A 224 -1.27 -12.87 -17.33
C ASN A 224 -0.32 -11.67 -17.46
N PRO A 225 0.16 -11.34 -18.69
CA PRO A 225 1.09 -10.24 -18.92
C PRO A 225 0.45 -8.86 -18.69
N HIS A 226 -0.87 -8.79 -18.57
CA HIS A 226 -1.61 -7.55 -18.29
C HIS A 226 -1.82 -7.29 -16.80
N ALA A 227 -1.50 -8.26 -15.93
CA ALA A 227 -1.67 -8.13 -14.50
C ALA A 227 -0.59 -7.24 -13.89
N ILE A 228 -1.03 -6.33 -13.02
CA ILE A 228 -0.20 -5.41 -12.25
C ILE A 228 -0.40 -5.74 -10.77
N VAL A 229 0.61 -6.34 -10.14
CA VAL A 229 0.59 -6.78 -8.75
C VAL A 229 1.50 -5.88 -7.94
N VAL A 230 0.96 -5.05 -7.03
CA VAL A 230 1.72 -3.99 -6.36
C VAL A 230 1.39 -3.84 -4.88
N GLY A 231 2.32 -3.26 -4.12
CA GLY A 231 2.07 -2.70 -2.81
C GLY A 231 1.67 -1.23 -2.91
N LEU A 232 0.81 -0.77 -2.01
CA LEU A 232 0.43 0.65 -1.91
C LEU A 232 0.70 1.17 -0.50
N HIS A 233 1.39 2.30 -0.40
CA HIS A 233 1.57 3.03 0.84
C HIS A 233 0.64 4.25 0.87
N PRO A 234 -0.36 4.27 1.78
CA PRO A 234 -1.38 5.32 1.80
C PRO A 234 -0.93 6.65 2.43
N GLY A 235 0.31 6.75 2.93
CA GLY A 235 0.69 7.82 3.84
C GLY A 235 0.14 7.59 5.25
N THR A 236 0.05 8.65 6.07
CA THR A 236 -0.60 8.58 7.38
C THR A 236 -2.06 8.97 7.23
N VAL A 237 -2.96 8.01 7.44
CA VAL A 237 -4.41 8.19 7.22
C VAL A 237 -5.16 8.21 8.54
N GLU A 238 -6.14 9.08 8.67
CA GLU A 238 -7.08 9.11 9.80
C GLU A 238 -7.84 7.78 9.92
N SER A 239 -7.46 6.97 10.91
CA SER A 239 -8.03 5.65 11.16
C SER A 239 -7.79 5.22 12.59
N ARG A 240 -8.44 4.14 13.03
CA ARG A 240 -8.14 3.52 14.34
C ARG A 240 -6.67 3.09 14.40
N LEU A 241 -6.12 2.60 13.30
CA LEU A 241 -4.73 2.11 13.22
C LEU A 241 -3.70 3.21 13.46
N SER A 242 -3.93 4.43 13.01
CA SER A 242 -3.00 5.56 13.16
C SER A 242 -3.24 6.39 14.42
N ALA A 243 -4.42 6.28 15.05
CA ALA A 243 -4.86 7.15 16.13
C ALA A 243 -3.83 7.36 17.28
N PRO A 244 -3.15 6.32 17.79
CA PRO A 244 -2.16 6.51 18.87
C PRO A 244 -0.85 7.19 18.43
N PHE A 245 -0.61 7.32 17.13
CA PHE A 245 0.68 7.75 16.58
C PHE A 245 0.61 9.08 15.83
N ARG A 246 -0.53 9.78 15.89
CA ARG A 246 -0.75 11.06 15.17
C ARG A 246 -0.12 12.26 15.85
N GLY A 247 0.23 12.18 17.12
CA GLY A 247 0.68 13.33 17.92
C GLY A 247 1.89 14.10 17.36
N ASN A 248 2.68 13.47 16.50
CA ASN A 248 3.86 14.08 15.87
C ASN A 248 3.71 14.21 14.35
N VAL A 249 2.51 13.98 13.79
CA VAL A 249 2.25 14.11 12.36
C VAL A 249 1.83 15.54 12.06
N GLU A 250 2.54 16.19 11.15
CA GLU A 250 2.16 17.51 10.65
C GLU A 250 0.76 17.43 10.01
N ALA A 251 -0.06 18.48 10.20
CA ALA A 251 -1.46 18.46 9.78
C ALA A 251 -1.65 18.23 8.27
N ASP A 252 -0.72 18.70 7.45
CA ASP A 252 -0.68 18.50 6.00
C ASP A 252 -0.25 17.10 5.56
N LYS A 253 0.27 16.29 6.49
CA LYS A 253 0.68 14.88 6.28
C LYS A 253 -0.30 13.87 6.86
N LEU A 254 -1.39 14.32 7.45
CA LEU A 254 -2.47 13.48 7.95
C LEU A 254 -3.65 13.51 6.96
N PHE A 255 -3.81 12.43 6.24
CA PHE A 255 -4.80 12.34 5.16
C PHE A 255 -6.14 11.81 5.63
N THR A 256 -7.23 12.27 5.01
CA THR A 256 -8.53 11.62 5.15
C THR A 256 -8.53 10.28 4.42
N PRO A 257 -9.36 9.31 4.83
CA PRO A 257 -9.51 8.05 4.12
C PRO A 257 -9.91 8.23 2.65
N ALA A 258 -10.77 9.22 2.36
CA ALA A 258 -11.23 9.54 1.01
C ALA A 258 -10.06 10.02 0.13
N PHE A 259 -9.26 10.97 0.60
CA PHE A 259 -8.07 11.45 -0.12
C PHE A 259 -7.08 10.31 -0.40
N ALA A 260 -6.82 9.46 0.61
CA ALA A 260 -5.89 8.35 0.45
C ALA A 260 -6.39 7.33 -0.58
N ALA A 261 -7.68 6.99 -0.57
CA ALA A 261 -8.28 6.07 -1.53
C ALA A 261 -8.27 6.64 -2.95
N GLU A 262 -8.68 7.89 -3.14
CA GLU A 262 -8.65 8.59 -4.43
C GLU A 262 -7.22 8.67 -5.00
N SER A 263 -6.26 9.09 -4.18
CA SER A 263 -4.85 9.20 -4.59
C SER A 263 -4.28 7.85 -5.03
N MET A 264 -4.48 6.80 -4.23
CA MET A 264 -4.00 5.45 -4.57
C MET A 264 -4.73 4.86 -5.78
N ALA A 265 -6.02 5.14 -5.96
CA ALA A 265 -6.76 4.77 -7.17
C ALA A 265 -6.15 5.46 -8.40
N GLY A 266 -5.85 6.77 -8.31
CA GLY A 266 -5.15 7.51 -9.35
C GLY A 266 -3.77 6.94 -9.68
N VAL A 267 -3.00 6.50 -8.67
CA VAL A 267 -1.74 5.80 -8.90
C VAL A 267 -1.97 4.52 -9.71
N LEU A 268 -2.93 3.68 -9.33
CA LEU A 268 -3.22 2.43 -10.05
C LEU A 268 -3.55 2.67 -11.53
N GLU A 269 -4.27 3.76 -11.87
CA GLU A 269 -4.60 4.10 -13.25
C GLU A 269 -3.37 4.44 -14.10
N THR A 270 -2.28 4.86 -13.50
CA THR A 270 -1.04 5.25 -14.22
C THR A 270 -0.05 4.10 -14.37
N LEU A 271 -0.22 3.00 -13.59
CA LEU A 271 0.71 1.90 -13.61
C LEU A 271 0.61 1.06 -14.89
N THR A 272 1.72 0.54 -15.29
CA THR A 272 1.86 -0.38 -16.43
C THR A 272 2.41 -1.72 -15.96
N PRO A 273 2.28 -2.81 -16.75
CA PRO A 273 2.84 -4.10 -16.40
C PRO A 273 4.37 -4.09 -16.13
N SER A 274 5.12 -3.13 -16.67
CA SER A 274 6.56 -3.00 -16.38
C SER A 274 6.86 -2.58 -14.92
N GLN A 275 5.85 -2.08 -14.22
CA GLN A 275 5.95 -1.63 -12.83
C GLN A 275 5.42 -2.66 -11.83
N THR A 276 4.98 -3.83 -12.31
CA THR A 276 4.51 -4.93 -11.44
C THR A 276 5.59 -5.39 -10.46
N GLY A 277 5.18 -5.79 -9.27
CA GLY A 277 6.07 -6.29 -8.22
C GLY A 277 6.77 -5.20 -7.40
N LYS A 278 6.33 -3.95 -7.50
CA LYS A 278 6.85 -2.80 -6.77
C LYS A 278 5.86 -2.29 -5.71
N CYS A 279 6.34 -1.39 -4.85
CA CYS A 279 5.51 -0.68 -3.88
C CYS A 279 5.49 0.81 -4.24
N PHE A 280 4.29 1.42 -4.27
CA PHE A 280 4.12 2.83 -4.59
C PHE A 280 3.46 3.58 -3.43
N ALA A 281 3.89 4.80 -3.20
CA ALA A 281 3.23 5.70 -2.27
C ALA A 281 1.99 6.33 -2.93
N TRP A 282 1.15 6.96 -2.12
CA TRP A 282 -0.07 7.67 -2.52
C TRP A 282 0.16 8.74 -3.59
N ASP A 283 1.38 9.28 -3.69
CA ASP A 283 1.81 10.29 -4.67
C ASP A 283 2.45 9.68 -5.94
N GLY A 284 2.44 8.37 -6.07
CA GLY A 284 3.03 7.64 -7.19
C GLY A 284 4.54 7.40 -7.10
N GLN A 285 5.20 7.87 -6.04
CA GLN A 285 6.62 7.59 -5.85
C GLN A 285 6.84 6.12 -5.48
N GLU A 286 7.85 5.50 -6.09
CA GLU A 286 8.26 4.15 -5.73
C GLU A 286 8.90 4.14 -4.33
N VAL A 287 8.38 3.29 -3.45
CA VAL A 287 8.98 3.01 -2.15
C VAL A 287 10.06 1.95 -2.36
N GLN A 288 11.31 2.31 -2.11
CA GLN A 288 12.44 1.39 -2.24
C GLN A 288 12.35 0.26 -1.22
N PRO A 289 12.80 -0.97 -1.57
CA PRO A 289 12.73 -2.13 -0.68
C PRO A 289 13.68 -2.05 0.53
#